data_eff64f3ac293624311259a02376c6f6d
#
_entry.id   eff64f3ac293624311259a02376c6f6d
#
_cell.length_a   1.000
_cell.length_b   1.000
_cell.length_c   1.000
_cell.angle_alpha   90.00
_cell.angle_beta   90.00
_cell.angle_gamma   90.00
#
_symmetry.space_group_name_H-M   'P 1'
#
loop_
_entity.id
_entity.type
_entity.pdbx_description
1 polymer ?
#
loop_
_entity_poly.entity_id
_entity_poly.type
_entity_poly.pdbx_seq_one_letter_code
_entity_poly.pdbx_strand_id
1 'polypeptide(L)'
;MRLHEYEALDIFEQNRIPVPHRGLATTMHEALQVAGEIGYPVMLKAQVLVGGRGLAGGIRTASTPDELKDVAEELLSSDIKGLPVRKILVCEKAEIARELYLGITIDGYSGRPVIVVSTEGGVLIEETAQTAPEKIAAIHIDPSFGYYPYQARSLLRMLGLKQQLIAPWSDVIGQLYDIALRYEALIAEINPLVVLPNGGLLAVDAVLEIDDSALSRIRRSLPDRAERIENPLERRGREIGVTYVDLEGDIGIISSGAGLGMASMDIIGQKMKPANFLETGGGITADLLYKCMQLVMMKPDLRAIFINVYGGINPIHEGAKGVARYIAEHKVKIPIVAKALGNHQEETWEILRAAGVHVVTEAATEKAVEKLYELVGPAK
;
A
#
# COMPACT_ATOMS: atom_id res chain seq x y z
N MET A 1 2.11 2.74 5.45
CA MET A 1 2.23 3.85 4.44
C MET A 1 3.49 3.65 3.63
N ARG A 2 3.36 3.42 2.34
CA ARG A 2 4.51 3.31 1.42
C ARG A 2 4.98 4.69 0.99
N LEU A 3 6.28 4.94 1.02
CA LEU A 3 6.90 6.17 0.54
C LEU A 3 7.24 6.07 -0.95
N HIS A 4 7.28 7.21 -1.64
CA HIS A 4 7.92 7.26 -2.96
C HIS A 4 9.42 7.02 -2.84
N GLU A 5 10.07 6.57 -3.91
CA GLU A 5 11.51 6.30 -3.91
C GLU A 5 12.33 7.53 -3.48
N TYR A 6 12.01 8.73 -4.00
CA TYR A 6 12.75 9.94 -3.64
C TYR A 6 12.68 10.26 -2.13
N GLU A 7 11.53 10.01 -1.49
CA GLU A 7 11.35 10.23 -0.04
C GLU A 7 12.12 9.21 0.78
N ALA A 8 12.14 7.94 0.33
CA ALA A 8 12.93 6.89 0.96
C ALA A 8 14.43 7.17 0.82
N LEU A 9 14.90 7.60 -0.36
CA LEU A 9 16.28 8.00 -0.59
C LEU A 9 16.69 9.22 0.25
N ASP A 10 15.81 10.20 0.47
CA ASP A 10 16.08 11.35 1.35
C ASP A 10 16.28 10.91 2.80
N ILE A 11 15.48 9.96 3.27
CA ILE A 11 15.65 9.37 4.60
C ILE A 11 16.97 8.58 4.68
N PHE A 12 17.32 7.82 3.64
CA PHE A 12 18.55 7.05 3.59
C PHE A 12 19.80 7.98 3.66
N GLU A 13 19.81 9.04 2.85
CA GLU A 13 20.88 10.03 2.84
C GLU A 13 21.05 10.73 4.20
N GLN A 14 19.95 11.17 4.81
CA GLN A 14 19.95 11.76 6.16
C GLN A 14 20.53 10.81 7.24
N ASN A 15 20.45 9.50 6.99
CA ASN A 15 21.01 8.46 7.86
C ASN A 15 22.34 7.89 7.33
N ARG A 16 23.03 8.61 6.43
CA ARG A 16 24.37 8.32 5.91
C ARG A 16 24.47 7.06 5.03
N ILE A 17 23.39 6.55 4.50
CA ILE A 17 23.44 5.57 3.41
C ILE A 17 23.78 6.35 2.13
N PRO A 18 24.85 5.98 1.40
CA PRO A 18 25.19 6.65 0.15
C PRO A 18 24.09 6.46 -0.90
N VAL A 19 23.69 7.55 -1.53
CA VAL A 19 22.68 7.59 -2.59
C VAL A 19 23.18 8.43 -3.77
N PRO A 20 22.65 8.26 -5.01
CA PRO A 20 23.09 9.05 -6.15
C PRO A 20 22.65 10.52 -6.01
N HIS A 21 23.37 11.44 -6.65
CA HIS A 21 22.89 12.81 -6.86
C HIS A 21 21.57 12.76 -7.63
N ARG A 22 20.58 13.51 -7.15
CA ARG A 22 19.22 13.41 -7.67
C ARG A 22 18.41 14.68 -7.47
N GLY A 23 17.37 14.85 -8.28
CA GLY A 23 16.35 15.88 -8.09
C GLY A 23 15.00 15.43 -8.62
N LEU A 24 13.93 15.92 -8.00
CA LEU A 24 12.55 15.64 -8.39
C LEU A 24 12.11 16.62 -9.47
N ALA A 25 11.37 16.14 -10.48
CA ALA A 25 10.78 16.95 -11.51
C ALA A 25 9.31 16.58 -11.76
N THR A 26 8.47 17.57 -11.97
CA THR A 26 7.05 17.45 -12.34
C THR A 26 6.80 17.92 -13.77
N THR A 27 7.80 18.56 -14.38
CA THR A 27 7.79 19.04 -15.74
C THR A 27 9.09 18.68 -16.48
N MET A 28 9.05 18.64 -17.80
CA MET A 28 10.23 18.44 -18.64
C MET A 28 11.30 19.53 -18.38
N HIS A 29 10.86 20.78 -18.16
CA HIS A 29 11.78 21.89 -17.89
C HIS A 29 12.56 21.70 -16.58
N GLU A 30 11.89 21.28 -15.50
CA GLU A 30 12.54 20.94 -14.22
C GLU A 30 13.51 19.78 -14.39
N ALA A 31 13.14 18.75 -15.17
CA ALA A 31 14.02 17.61 -15.44
C ALA A 31 15.31 18.03 -16.16
N LEU A 32 15.23 18.95 -17.12
CA LEU A 32 16.39 19.52 -17.80
C LEU A 32 17.30 20.31 -16.87
N GLN A 33 16.70 21.10 -15.96
CA GLN A 33 17.46 21.85 -14.97
C GLN A 33 18.23 20.90 -14.03
N VAL A 34 17.56 19.92 -13.46
CA VAL A 34 18.18 18.91 -12.58
C VAL A 34 19.30 18.16 -13.29
N ALA A 35 19.06 17.71 -14.53
CA ALA A 35 20.09 16.99 -15.29
C ALA A 35 21.28 17.88 -15.65
N GLY A 36 21.06 19.18 -15.86
CA GLY A 36 22.14 20.16 -16.07
C GLY A 36 23.04 20.35 -14.86
N GLU A 37 22.48 20.22 -13.65
CA GLU A 37 23.23 20.30 -12.40
C GLU A 37 24.00 18.99 -12.10
N ILE A 38 23.41 17.83 -12.42
CA ILE A 38 23.99 16.50 -12.18
C ILE A 38 25.06 16.17 -13.23
N GLY A 39 24.78 16.48 -14.50
CA GLY A 39 25.57 16.03 -15.66
C GLY A 39 25.03 14.76 -16.29
N TYR A 40 25.32 14.57 -17.58
CA TYR A 40 24.87 13.40 -18.35
C TYR A 40 25.93 12.28 -18.34
N PRO A 41 25.53 11.01 -18.44
CA PRO A 41 24.14 10.50 -18.57
C PRO A 41 23.37 10.48 -17.25
N VAL A 42 22.04 10.60 -17.32
CA VAL A 42 21.12 10.53 -16.19
C VAL A 42 20.12 9.39 -16.33
N MET A 43 19.57 8.96 -15.22
CA MET A 43 18.43 8.05 -15.12
C MET A 43 17.17 8.84 -14.78
N LEU A 44 16.07 8.57 -15.48
CA LEU A 44 14.74 9.10 -15.17
C LEU A 44 13.88 7.95 -14.63
N LYS A 45 13.28 8.15 -13.46
CA LYS A 45 12.50 7.12 -12.76
C LYS A 45 11.11 7.65 -12.39
N ALA A 46 10.08 7.03 -12.93
CA ALA A 46 8.68 7.34 -12.59
C ALA A 46 8.43 7.15 -11.09
N GLN A 47 7.83 8.14 -10.44
CA GLN A 47 7.54 8.11 -9.02
C GLN A 47 6.09 7.66 -8.79
N VAL A 48 5.89 6.33 -8.78
CA VAL A 48 4.60 5.66 -8.54
C VAL A 48 4.77 4.61 -7.43
N LEU A 49 3.72 4.37 -6.66
CA LEU A 49 3.75 3.50 -5.46
C LEU A 49 3.55 2.01 -5.79
N VAL A 50 4.14 1.54 -6.90
CA VAL A 50 4.12 0.13 -7.30
C VAL A 50 5.52 -0.43 -7.50
N GLY A 51 5.66 -1.74 -7.23
CA GLY A 51 6.90 -2.47 -7.50
C GLY A 51 7.06 -2.85 -8.98
N GLY A 52 8.32 -3.14 -9.38
CA GLY A 52 8.63 -3.58 -10.75
C GLY A 52 8.48 -2.50 -11.82
N ARG A 53 8.68 -1.24 -11.46
CA ARG A 53 8.62 -0.06 -12.37
C ARG A 53 9.57 -0.19 -13.55
N GLY A 54 10.76 -0.74 -13.34
CA GLY A 54 11.75 -0.95 -14.40
C GLY A 54 11.23 -1.85 -15.52
N LEU A 55 10.62 -3.00 -15.16
CA LEU A 55 10.01 -3.92 -16.12
C LEU A 55 8.81 -3.32 -16.85
N ALA A 56 8.11 -2.39 -16.21
CA ALA A 56 6.97 -1.66 -16.79
C ALA A 56 7.38 -0.39 -17.59
N GLY A 57 8.68 -0.19 -17.87
CA GLY A 57 9.16 0.95 -18.64
C GLY A 57 9.27 2.28 -17.88
N GLY A 58 9.05 2.26 -16.56
CA GLY A 58 9.10 3.44 -15.69
C GLY A 58 10.51 3.91 -15.32
N ILE A 59 11.57 3.25 -15.83
CA ILE A 59 12.97 3.63 -15.62
C ILE A 59 13.65 3.74 -16.99
N ARG A 60 14.21 4.90 -17.29
CA ARG A 60 14.82 5.22 -18.58
C ARG A 60 16.14 5.95 -18.38
N THR A 61 17.00 5.91 -19.38
CA THR A 61 18.28 6.64 -19.42
C THR A 61 18.20 7.75 -20.47
N ALA A 62 18.85 8.88 -20.20
CA ALA A 62 19.09 9.91 -21.19
C ALA A 62 20.57 10.33 -21.14
N SER A 63 21.22 10.36 -22.30
CA SER A 63 22.63 10.71 -22.47
C SER A 63 22.84 12.13 -22.97
N THR A 64 21.79 12.77 -23.47
CA THR A 64 21.80 14.13 -23.99
C THR A 64 20.54 14.91 -23.53
N PRO A 65 20.59 16.26 -23.57
CA PRO A 65 19.40 17.08 -23.27
C PRO A 65 18.20 16.79 -24.18
N ASP A 66 18.40 16.45 -25.45
CA ASP A 66 17.31 16.16 -26.35
C ASP A 66 16.68 14.80 -26.08
N GLU A 67 17.48 13.76 -25.82
CA GLU A 67 16.96 12.47 -25.33
C GLU A 67 16.16 12.64 -24.04
N LEU A 68 16.62 13.51 -23.15
CA LEU A 68 15.93 13.75 -21.87
C LEU A 68 14.56 14.36 -22.08
N LYS A 69 14.40 15.32 -23.01
CA LYS A 69 13.09 15.92 -23.33
C LYS A 69 12.10 14.86 -23.73
N ASP A 70 12.47 14.03 -24.72
CA ASP A 70 11.61 12.99 -25.25
C ASP A 70 11.21 11.98 -24.14
N VAL A 71 12.18 11.51 -23.35
CA VAL A 71 11.96 10.57 -22.26
C VAL A 71 11.11 11.17 -21.13
N ALA A 72 11.34 12.44 -20.78
CA ALA A 72 10.59 13.09 -19.70
C ALA A 72 9.13 13.32 -20.09
N GLU A 73 8.87 13.76 -21.35
CA GLU A 73 7.51 13.93 -21.87
C GLU A 73 6.78 12.59 -21.97
N GLU A 74 7.44 11.54 -22.46
CA GLU A 74 6.88 10.19 -22.53
C GLU A 74 6.52 9.68 -21.13
N LEU A 75 7.43 9.77 -20.15
CA LEU A 75 7.17 9.30 -18.80
C LEU A 75 6.06 10.08 -18.08
N LEU A 76 6.07 11.42 -18.17
CA LEU A 76 5.06 12.27 -17.50
C LEU A 76 3.66 12.14 -18.12
N SER A 77 3.57 11.66 -19.37
CA SER A 77 2.30 11.36 -20.03
C SER A 77 1.87 9.90 -19.90
N SER A 78 2.69 9.05 -19.31
CA SER A 78 2.46 7.61 -19.23
C SER A 78 1.68 7.19 -17.99
N ASP A 79 1.24 5.93 -18.02
CA ASP A 79 0.67 5.19 -16.92
C ASP A 79 1.54 3.96 -16.64
N ILE A 80 1.91 3.75 -15.39
CA ILE A 80 2.69 2.58 -14.96
C ILE A 80 1.82 1.69 -14.08
N LYS A 81 1.42 0.56 -14.62
CA LYS A 81 0.55 -0.41 -13.92
C LYS A 81 -0.76 0.20 -13.39
N GLY A 82 -1.40 1.05 -14.17
CA GLY A 82 -2.66 1.70 -13.82
C GLY A 82 -2.51 2.98 -12.98
N LEU A 83 -1.28 3.44 -12.74
CA LEU A 83 -1.01 4.67 -11.98
C LEU A 83 -0.38 5.75 -12.88
N PRO A 84 -0.99 6.95 -12.98
CA PRO A 84 -0.45 8.04 -13.77
C PRO A 84 0.86 8.55 -13.18
N VAL A 85 1.85 8.78 -14.05
CA VAL A 85 3.15 9.34 -13.65
C VAL A 85 3.05 10.85 -13.53
N ARG A 86 3.05 11.36 -12.32
CA ARG A 86 2.96 12.81 -12.04
C ARG A 86 4.30 13.44 -11.69
N LYS A 87 5.28 12.63 -11.36
CA LYS A 87 6.63 13.04 -10.93
C LYS A 87 7.65 12.06 -11.47
N ILE A 88 8.81 12.57 -11.83
CA ILE A 88 9.98 11.77 -12.18
C ILE A 88 11.15 12.15 -11.28
N LEU A 89 11.94 11.16 -10.88
CA LEU A 89 13.20 11.36 -10.22
C LEU A 89 14.30 11.31 -11.28
N VAL A 90 15.02 12.42 -11.44
CA VAL A 90 16.21 12.49 -12.27
C VAL A 90 17.41 12.25 -11.39
N CYS A 91 18.23 11.26 -11.69
CA CYS A 91 19.39 10.93 -10.88
C CYS A 91 20.61 10.57 -11.72
N GLU A 92 21.78 10.73 -11.11
CA GLU A 92 23.06 10.32 -11.67
C GLU A 92 23.01 8.85 -12.08
N LYS A 93 23.56 8.52 -13.25
CA LYS A 93 23.72 7.15 -13.68
C LYS A 93 24.99 6.57 -13.11
N ALA A 94 24.86 5.71 -12.10
CA ALA A 94 26.00 5.03 -11.48
C ALA A 94 26.66 4.01 -12.43
N GLU A 95 27.98 3.93 -12.39
CA GLU A 95 28.72 2.79 -12.96
C GLU A 95 28.64 1.62 -12.00
N ILE A 96 28.06 0.49 -12.44
CA ILE A 96 27.77 -0.65 -11.59
C ILE A 96 28.77 -1.77 -11.88
N ALA A 97 29.59 -2.13 -10.87
CA ALA A 97 30.46 -3.30 -10.94
C ALA A 97 29.71 -4.57 -10.46
N ARG A 98 28.80 -4.44 -9.51
CA ARG A 98 27.98 -5.55 -8.98
C ARG A 98 26.70 -5.01 -8.35
N GLU A 99 25.61 -5.77 -8.47
CA GLU A 99 24.34 -5.52 -7.82
C GLU A 99 24.15 -6.48 -6.65
N LEU A 100 23.68 -5.95 -5.53
CA LEU A 100 23.43 -6.65 -4.29
C LEU A 100 21.99 -6.32 -3.83
N TYR A 101 21.44 -7.17 -2.96
CA TYR A 101 20.15 -6.94 -2.33
C TYR A 101 20.31 -6.79 -0.82
N LEU A 102 19.58 -5.84 -0.25
CA LEU A 102 19.44 -5.68 1.19
C LEU A 102 17.98 -5.34 1.51
N GLY A 103 17.33 -6.19 2.31
CA GLY A 103 15.98 -5.99 2.81
C GLY A 103 15.88 -6.20 4.31
N ILE A 104 15.02 -5.43 4.95
CA ILE A 104 14.61 -5.63 6.35
C ILE A 104 13.08 -5.62 6.36
N THR A 105 12.50 -6.66 6.91
CA THR A 105 11.04 -6.82 7.03
C THR A 105 10.69 -7.50 8.35
N ILE A 106 9.42 -7.64 8.63
CA ILE A 106 8.92 -8.38 9.79
C ILE A 106 8.49 -9.77 9.33
N ASP A 107 9.09 -10.80 9.89
CA ASP A 107 8.63 -12.18 9.68
C ASP A 107 7.27 -12.38 10.36
N GLY A 108 6.23 -12.59 9.59
CA GLY A 108 4.86 -12.72 10.08
C GLY A 108 4.60 -13.95 10.97
N TYR A 109 5.48 -14.96 10.90
CA TYR A 109 5.36 -16.16 11.74
C TYR A 109 5.97 -15.96 13.13
N SER A 110 7.20 -15.43 13.19
CA SER A 110 7.90 -15.21 14.46
C SER A 110 7.63 -13.84 15.08
N GLY A 111 7.08 -12.89 14.33
CA GLY A 111 6.90 -11.49 14.74
C GLY A 111 8.22 -10.73 14.91
N ARG A 112 9.34 -11.22 14.36
CA ARG A 112 10.67 -10.64 14.53
C ARG A 112 11.14 -9.94 13.27
N PRO A 113 11.91 -8.84 13.39
CA PRO A 113 12.65 -8.30 12.27
C PRO A 113 13.58 -9.33 11.66
N VAL A 114 13.58 -9.44 10.35
CA VAL A 114 14.51 -10.27 9.58
C VAL A 114 15.31 -9.40 8.64
N ILE A 115 16.63 -9.55 8.66
CA ILE A 115 17.57 -8.95 7.71
C ILE A 115 17.83 -10.00 6.64
N VAL A 116 17.55 -9.64 5.39
CA VAL A 116 17.77 -10.48 4.21
C VAL A 116 18.81 -9.79 3.33
N VAL A 117 19.85 -10.51 2.94
CA VAL A 117 20.88 -10.03 2.02
C VAL A 117 21.05 -11.03 0.89
N SER A 118 21.34 -10.53 -0.32
CA SER A 118 21.70 -11.38 -1.45
C SER A 118 22.87 -10.80 -2.24
N THR A 119 23.65 -11.70 -2.81
CA THR A 119 24.71 -11.37 -3.76
C THR A 119 24.20 -11.12 -5.17
N GLU A 120 22.91 -11.23 -5.40
CA GLU A 120 22.16 -10.85 -6.61
C GLU A 120 21.19 -9.73 -6.26
N GLY A 121 21.23 -8.64 -6.99
CA GLY A 121 20.34 -7.48 -6.88
C GLY A 121 19.73 -7.14 -8.23
N GLY A 122 18.83 -6.13 -8.24
CA GLY A 122 18.15 -5.70 -9.47
C GLY A 122 17.06 -6.66 -9.99
N VAL A 123 16.82 -7.76 -9.26
CA VAL A 123 15.81 -8.79 -9.56
C VAL A 123 14.89 -8.98 -8.36
N LEU A 124 13.76 -9.70 -8.57
CA LEU A 124 12.87 -10.04 -7.47
C LEU A 124 13.55 -11.05 -6.54
N ILE A 125 13.63 -10.73 -5.24
CA ILE A 125 14.30 -11.60 -4.26
C ILE A 125 13.64 -12.97 -4.15
N GLU A 126 12.32 -13.06 -4.40
CA GLU A 126 11.55 -14.29 -4.42
C GLU A 126 11.99 -15.21 -5.55
N GLU A 127 12.34 -14.66 -6.72
CA GLU A 127 12.90 -15.45 -7.83
C GLU A 127 14.28 -15.99 -7.49
N THR A 128 15.13 -15.16 -6.87
CA THR A 128 16.45 -15.61 -6.39
C THR A 128 16.29 -16.68 -5.32
N ALA A 129 15.32 -16.57 -4.43
CA ALA A 129 15.06 -17.59 -3.40
C ALA A 129 14.66 -18.94 -3.98
N GLN A 130 14.00 -18.96 -5.13
CA GLN A 130 13.60 -20.19 -5.82
C GLN A 130 14.72 -20.79 -6.68
N THR A 131 15.52 -19.94 -7.35
CA THR A 131 16.49 -20.37 -8.38
C THR A 131 17.92 -20.49 -7.88
N ALA A 132 18.31 -19.71 -6.87
CA ALA A 132 19.66 -19.64 -6.33
C ALA A 132 19.66 -19.34 -4.82
N PRO A 133 19.04 -20.18 -3.97
CA PRO A 133 18.91 -19.93 -2.53
C PRO A 133 20.24 -19.79 -1.81
N GLU A 134 21.32 -20.37 -2.32
CA GLU A 134 22.69 -20.23 -1.77
C GLU A 134 23.25 -18.80 -1.87
N LYS A 135 22.66 -17.95 -2.71
CA LYS A 135 23.00 -16.53 -2.85
C LYS A 135 22.29 -15.62 -1.86
N ILE A 136 21.37 -16.17 -1.07
CA ILE A 136 20.60 -15.44 -0.06
C ILE A 136 21.04 -15.89 1.32
N ALA A 137 21.16 -14.94 2.23
CA ALA A 137 21.33 -15.21 3.65
C ALA A 137 20.37 -14.32 4.45
N ALA A 138 19.79 -14.87 5.52
CA ALA A 138 18.86 -14.16 6.36
C ALA A 138 19.16 -14.41 7.84
N ILE A 139 18.86 -13.41 8.68
CA ILE A 139 18.95 -13.53 10.13
C ILE A 139 17.80 -12.80 10.80
N HIS A 140 17.15 -13.49 11.74
CA HIS A 140 16.16 -12.88 12.61
C HIS A 140 16.83 -12.14 13.77
N ILE A 141 16.39 -10.94 14.04
CA ILE A 141 16.87 -10.14 15.16
C ILE A 141 15.88 -10.24 16.30
N ASP A 142 16.37 -10.61 17.48
CA ASP A 142 15.55 -10.60 18.68
C ASP A 142 15.38 -9.15 19.16
N PRO A 143 14.15 -8.62 19.21
CA PRO A 143 13.91 -7.22 19.61
C PRO A 143 14.39 -6.88 21.02
N SER A 144 14.51 -7.89 21.91
CA SER A 144 14.98 -7.70 23.30
C SER A 144 16.47 -7.37 23.37
N PHE A 145 17.26 -7.84 22.39
CA PHE A 145 18.70 -7.62 22.34
C PHE A 145 19.11 -6.63 21.26
N GLY A 146 18.28 -6.47 20.21
CA GLY A 146 18.55 -5.61 19.06
C GLY A 146 19.62 -6.17 18.11
N TYR A 147 20.02 -5.32 17.17
CA TYR A 147 21.03 -5.63 16.15
C TYR A 147 22.44 -5.35 16.65
N TYR A 148 23.38 -6.24 16.31
CA TYR A 148 24.80 -6.06 16.51
C TYR A 148 25.58 -6.25 15.22
N PRO A 149 26.62 -5.43 14.92
CA PRO A 149 27.38 -5.50 13.67
C PRO A 149 28.02 -6.85 13.37
N TYR A 150 28.31 -7.68 14.36
CA TYR A 150 28.86 -9.03 14.14
C TYR A 150 27.85 -9.94 13.42
N GLN A 151 26.57 -9.73 13.61
CA GLN A 151 25.49 -10.50 12.96
C GLN A 151 25.55 -10.27 11.46
N ALA A 152 25.60 -9.01 11.00
CA ALA A 152 25.78 -8.69 9.59
C ALA A 152 27.08 -9.27 9.03
N ARG A 153 28.20 -9.08 9.75
CA ARG A 153 29.50 -9.63 9.30
C ARG A 153 29.49 -11.15 9.14
N SER A 154 28.80 -11.87 10.04
CA SER A 154 28.62 -13.31 9.93
C SER A 154 27.80 -13.69 8.70
N LEU A 155 26.67 -13.01 8.50
CA LEU A 155 25.79 -13.20 7.36
C LEU A 155 26.52 -13.00 6.01
N LEU A 156 27.27 -11.89 5.90
CA LEU A 156 28.04 -11.57 4.69
C LEU A 156 29.19 -12.55 4.41
N ARG A 157 29.82 -13.11 5.46
CA ARG A 157 30.83 -14.17 5.29
C ARG A 157 30.22 -15.48 4.78
N MET A 158 29.02 -15.83 5.20
CA MET A 158 28.30 -17.01 4.70
C MET A 158 28.06 -16.93 3.19
N LEU A 159 27.87 -15.73 2.66
CA LEU A 159 27.73 -15.48 1.21
C LEU A 159 29.06 -15.42 0.45
N GLY A 160 30.19 -15.70 1.09
CA GLY A 160 31.51 -15.75 0.45
C GLY A 160 32.03 -14.39 -0.06
N LEU A 161 31.56 -13.28 0.52
CA LEU A 161 31.97 -11.95 0.10
C LEU A 161 33.41 -11.66 0.41
N LYS A 162 34.06 -10.86 -0.46
CA LYS A 162 35.44 -10.39 -0.24
C LYS A 162 35.49 -9.54 1.03
N GLN A 163 36.57 -9.74 1.82
CA GLN A 163 36.76 -9.08 3.12
C GLN A 163 36.62 -7.55 3.07
N GLN A 164 37.03 -6.92 1.99
CA GLN A 164 36.94 -5.46 1.80
C GLN A 164 35.50 -4.91 1.70
N LEU A 165 34.52 -5.74 1.32
CA LEU A 165 33.12 -5.35 1.24
C LEU A 165 32.35 -5.60 2.55
N ILE A 166 32.87 -6.44 3.45
CA ILE A 166 32.15 -6.86 4.66
C ILE A 166 31.90 -5.68 5.61
N ALA A 167 32.91 -4.84 5.85
CA ALA A 167 32.75 -3.71 6.76
C ALA A 167 31.80 -2.64 6.21
N PRO A 168 32.01 -2.11 4.98
CA PRO A 168 31.09 -1.11 4.42
C PRO A 168 29.65 -1.61 4.32
N TRP A 169 29.44 -2.86 3.91
CA TRP A 169 28.09 -3.40 3.81
C TRP A 169 27.46 -3.64 5.20
N SER A 170 28.24 -4.11 6.18
CA SER A 170 27.78 -4.21 7.58
C SER A 170 27.31 -2.86 8.15
N ASP A 171 27.97 -1.76 7.77
CA ASP A 171 27.57 -0.42 8.17
C ASP A 171 26.23 -0.01 7.52
N VAL A 172 26.05 -0.25 6.22
CA VAL A 172 24.80 0.01 5.52
C VAL A 172 23.64 -0.82 6.10
N ILE A 173 23.89 -2.10 6.42
CA ILE A 173 22.89 -2.96 7.10
C ILE A 173 22.46 -2.34 8.44
N GLY A 174 23.43 -1.90 9.25
CA GLY A 174 23.14 -1.26 10.54
C GLY A 174 22.34 0.03 10.39
N GLN A 175 22.71 0.87 9.43
CA GLN A 175 21.98 2.11 9.12
C GLN A 175 20.55 1.84 8.66
N LEU A 176 20.33 0.86 7.76
CA LEU A 176 19.01 0.50 7.30
C LEU A 176 18.15 -0.10 8.44
N TYR A 177 18.76 -0.91 9.31
CA TYR A 177 18.09 -1.45 10.49
C TYR A 177 17.66 -0.34 11.45
N ASP A 178 18.51 0.64 11.69
CA ASP A 178 18.19 1.82 12.49
C ASP A 178 17.03 2.63 11.89
N ILE A 179 17.01 2.79 10.56
CA ILE A 179 15.91 3.43 9.84
C ILE A 179 14.63 2.63 10.03
N ALA A 180 14.68 1.31 9.80
CA ALA A 180 13.51 0.44 9.95
C ALA A 180 12.89 0.55 11.35
N LEU A 181 13.71 0.57 12.40
CA LEU A 181 13.22 0.75 13.77
C LEU A 181 12.67 2.15 14.04
N ARG A 182 13.38 3.21 13.62
CA ARG A 182 12.98 4.60 13.91
C ARG A 182 11.72 5.04 13.18
N TYR A 183 11.46 4.47 12.03
CA TYR A 183 10.25 4.74 11.24
C TYR A 183 9.19 3.65 11.41
N GLU A 184 9.43 2.68 12.28
CA GLU A 184 8.55 1.52 12.47
C GLU A 184 8.13 0.92 11.13
N ALA A 185 9.12 0.64 10.30
CA ALA A 185 8.90 0.17 8.95
C ALA A 185 8.52 -1.32 8.94
N LEU A 186 7.53 -1.67 8.13
CA LEU A 186 7.21 -3.04 7.77
C LEU A 186 8.21 -3.59 6.74
N ILE A 187 8.67 -2.68 5.84
CA ILE A 187 9.67 -2.98 4.81
C ILE A 187 10.64 -1.82 4.71
N ALA A 188 11.93 -2.10 4.75
CA ALA A 188 13.01 -1.20 4.35
C ALA A 188 13.94 -1.97 3.41
N GLU A 189 14.05 -1.55 2.15
CA GLU A 189 14.75 -2.31 1.10
C GLU A 189 15.60 -1.41 0.23
N ILE A 190 16.75 -1.93 -0.15
CA ILE A 190 17.65 -1.38 -1.18
C ILE A 190 17.83 -2.46 -2.26
N ASN A 191 17.26 -2.22 -3.44
CA ASN A 191 17.31 -3.20 -4.52
C ASN A 191 17.38 -2.53 -5.92
N PRO A 192 18.63 -2.34 -6.45
CA PRO A 192 19.87 -2.86 -5.93
C PRO A 192 20.65 -1.90 -5.00
N LEU A 193 21.40 -2.48 -4.07
CA LEU A 193 22.58 -1.85 -3.47
C LEU A 193 23.76 -2.15 -4.39
N VAL A 194 24.34 -1.14 -5.03
CA VAL A 194 25.40 -1.38 -6.02
C VAL A 194 26.79 -1.22 -5.44
N VAL A 195 27.71 -2.05 -5.93
CA VAL A 195 29.14 -1.88 -5.72
C VAL A 195 29.69 -1.08 -6.91
N LEU A 196 30.30 0.05 -6.64
CA LEU A 196 30.95 0.88 -7.64
C LEU A 196 32.33 0.29 -8.03
N PRO A 197 32.92 0.66 -9.19
CA PRO A 197 34.25 0.22 -9.59
C PRO A 197 35.36 0.50 -8.57
N ASN A 198 35.21 1.57 -7.79
CA ASN A 198 36.15 1.94 -6.71
C ASN A 198 35.92 1.15 -5.41
N GLY A 199 34.94 0.24 -5.38
CA GLY A 199 34.57 -0.56 -4.21
C GLY A 199 33.60 0.12 -3.24
N GLY A 200 33.16 1.36 -3.52
CA GLY A 200 32.12 2.04 -2.75
C GLY A 200 30.76 1.38 -2.92
N LEU A 201 29.86 1.61 -1.95
CA LEU A 201 28.46 1.16 -2.01
C LEU A 201 27.54 2.35 -2.29
N LEU A 202 26.48 2.13 -3.06
CA LEU A 202 25.49 3.14 -3.40
C LEU A 202 24.09 2.52 -3.47
N ALA A 203 23.12 3.09 -2.76
CA ALA A 203 21.72 2.69 -2.84
C ALA A 203 21.06 3.39 -4.02
N VAL A 204 20.89 2.70 -5.13
CA VAL A 204 20.34 3.29 -6.35
C VAL A 204 18.83 3.15 -6.46
N ASP A 205 18.19 2.33 -5.66
CA ASP A 205 16.74 2.27 -5.47
C ASP A 205 16.43 2.08 -3.98
N ALA A 206 15.24 2.50 -3.55
CA ALA A 206 14.83 2.49 -2.17
C ALA A 206 13.33 2.22 -2.02
N VAL A 207 12.99 1.31 -1.12
CA VAL A 207 11.63 1.09 -0.65
C VAL A 207 11.59 1.29 0.86
N LEU A 208 10.66 2.12 1.33
CA LEU A 208 10.35 2.26 2.74
C LEU A 208 8.84 2.24 2.94
N GLU A 209 8.35 1.23 3.64
CA GLU A 209 6.94 1.09 3.99
C GLU A 209 6.78 1.15 5.51
N ILE A 210 6.13 2.19 5.98
CA ILE A 210 5.91 2.49 7.40
C ILE A 210 4.60 1.84 7.85
N ASP A 211 4.57 1.25 9.04
CA ASP A 211 3.34 0.76 9.64
C ASP A 211 2.36 1.92 9.85
N ASP A 212 1.18 1.81 9.25
CA ASP A 212 0.13 2.80 9.40
C ASP A 212 -0.31 3.00 10.85
N SER A 213 -0.22 1.95 11.67
CA SER A 213 -0.54 1.99 13.10
C SER A 213 0.51 2.76 13.91
N ALA A 214 1.70 2.97 13.35
CA ALA A 214 2.80 3.69 13.96
C ALA A 214 2.73 5.21 13.74
N LEU A 215 2.00 5.68 12.72
CA LEU A 215 2.03 7.08 12.26
C LEU A 215 1.75 8.10 13.37
N SER A 216 0.87 7.77 14.33
CA SER A 216 0.53 8.66 15.44
C SER A 216 1.66 8.87 16.47
N ARG A 217 2.64 7.98 16.53
CA ARG A 217 3.76 8.02 17.50
C ARG A 217 5.10 8.37 16.85
N ILE A 218 5.19 8.37 15.53
CA ILE A 218 6.40 8.81 14.81
C ILE A 218 6.50 10.34 14.91
N ARG A 219 7.52 10.84 15.59
CA ARG A 219 7.74 12.27 15.84
C ARG A 219 8.50 12.99 14.70
N ARG A 220 8.51 12.44 13.52
CA ARG A 220 9.20 12.98 12.34
C ARG A 220 8.19 13.47 11.34
N SER A 221 8.56 14.48 10.55
CA SER A 221 7.73 14.91 9.42
C SER A 221 7.65 13.78 8.40
N LEU A 222 6.44 13.34 8.15
CA LEU A 222 6.12 12.35 7.10
C LEU A 222 5.17 13.02 6.11
N PRO A 223 5.17 12.56 4.86
CA PRO A 223 4.19 13.01 3.87
C PRO A 223 2.75 12.67 4.30
N ASP A 224 1.78 13.44 3.81
CA ASP A 224 0.37 13.14 4.08
C ASP A 224 -0.02 11.78 3.48
N ARG A 225 -0.55 10.92 4.33
CA ARG A 225 -1.02 9.59 3.95
C ARG A 225 -2.17 9.66 2.95
N ALA A 226 -3.06 10.62 3.06
CA ALA A 226 -4.21 10.75 2.17
C ALA A 226 -3.79 11.01 0.71
N GLU A 227 -2.67 11.71 0.51
CA GLU A 227 -2.10 11.95 -0.83
C GLU A 227 -1.54 10.69 -1.49
N ARG A 228 -1.39 9.58 -0.74
CA ARG A 228 -0.88 8.29 -1.24
C ARG A 228 -1.96 7.38 -1.80
N ILE A 229 -3.22 7.75 -1.63
CA ILE A 229 -4.36 6.95 -2.08
C ILE A 229 -4.84 7.56 -3.41
N GLU A 230 -4.53 6.89 -4.51
CA GLU A 230 -4.90 7.36 -5.86
C GLU A 230 -6.41 7.32 -6.08
N ASN A 231 -7.08 6.24 -5.66
CA ASN A 231 -8.52 6.11 -5.82
C ASN A 231 -9.27 7.12 -4.91
N PRO A 232 -10.12 8.01 -5.48
CA PRO A 232 -10.80 9.04 -4.71
C PRO A 232 -11.83 8.47 -3.71
N LEU A 233 -12.44 7.32 -3.98
CA LEU A 233 -13.38 6.67 -3.06
C LEU A 233 -12.64 6.06 -1.87
N GLU A 234 -11.51 5.41 -2.11
CA GLU A 234 -10.65 4.88 -1.03
C GLU A 234 -10.10 6.00 -0.15
N ARG A 235 -9.67 7.11 -0.77
CA ARG A 235 -9.25 8.31 -0.04
C ARG A 235 -10.37 8.83 0.83
N ARG A 236 -11.59 8.95 0.28
CA ARG A 236 -12.76 9.37 1.04
C ARG A 236 -13.09 8.42 2.19
N GLY A 237 -12.92 7.11 1.99
CA GLY A 237 -13.05 6.11 3.05
C GLY A 237 -12.10 6.39 4.23
N ARG A 238 -10.85 6.70 3.93
CA ARG A 238 -9.86 7.05 4.96
C ARG A 238 -10.22 8.34 5.72
N GLU A 239 -10.70 9.37 5.02
CA GLU A 239 -11.12 10.63 5.63
C GLU A 239 -12.26 10.45 6.65
N ILE A 240 -13.20 9.55 6.37
CA ILE A 240 -14.32 9.25 7.27
C ILE A 240 -13.99 8.17 8.32
N GLY A 241 -12.78 7.59 8.27
CA GLY A 241 -12.30 6.63 9.26
C GLY A 241 -12.74 5.17 9.02
N VAL A 242 -13.01 4.78 7.76
CA VAL A 242 -13.35 3.41 7.37
C VAL A 242 -12.33 2.84 6.40
N THR A 243 -12.24 1.50 6.34
CA THR A 243 -11.52 0.83 5.26
C THR A 243 -12.46 0.69 4.07
N TYR A 244 -12.05 1.22 2.93
CA TYR A 244 -12.77 1.08 1.67
C TYR A 244 -11.81 0.64 0.58
N VAL A 245 -12.21 -0.37 -0.20
CA VAL A 245 -11.49 -0.81 -1.41
C VAL A 245 -12.50 -0.81 -2.56
N ASP A 246 -12.14 -0.15 -3.65
CA ASP A 246 -12.96 -0.07 -4.85
C ASP A 246 -12.82 -1.35 -5.69
N LEU A 247 -13.95 -1.90 -6.16
CA LEU A 247 -14.01 -3.14 -6.96
C LEU A 247 -14.88 -2.92 -8.20
N GLU A 248 -14.73 -3.77 -9.21
CA GLU A 248 -15.42 -3.67 -10.51
C GLU A 248 -16.84 -4.26 -10.50
N GLY A 249 -17.59 -4.10 -9.43
CA GLY A 249 -18.94 -4.67 -9.34
C GLY A 249 -20.04 -3.62 -9.26
N ASP A 250 -21.25 -4.10 -9.01
CA ASP A 250 -22.49 -3.33 -8.99
C ASP A 250 -23.33 -3.52 -7.70
N ILE A 251 -22.79 -4.31 -6.73
CA ILE A 251 -23.40 -4.50 -5.42
C ILE A 251 -22.54 -3.78 -4.37
N GLY A 252 -23.07 -2.67 -3.85
CA GLY A 252 -22.41 -1.94 -2.75
C GLY A 252 -22.48 -2.72 -1.45
N ILE A 253 -21.39 -2.74 -0.68
CA ILE A 253 -21.29 -3.48 0.59
C ILE A 253 -20.93 -2.53 1.72
N ILE A 254 -21.62 -2.66 2.85
CA ILE A 254 -21.29 -2.02 4.13
C ILE A 254 -21.27 -3.11 5.20
N SER A 255 -20.14 -3.27 5.89
CA SER A 255 -19.98 -4.27 6.95
C SER A 255 -19.35 -3.67 8.21
N SER A 256 -19.58 -4.31 9.35
CA SER A 256 -19.05 -3.85 10.65
C SER A 256 -17.73 -4.49 11.05
N GLY A 257 -17.08 -5.24 10.17
CA GLY A 257 -15.79 -5.86 10.44
C GLY A 257 -15.25 -6.58 9.21
N ALA A 258 -13.92 -6.68 9.13
CA ALA A 258 -13.23 -7.19 7.94
C ALA A 258 -13.63 -8.63 7.59
N GLY A 259 -13.69 -9.54 8.57
CA GLY A 259 -14.07 -10.94 8.33
C GLY A 259 -15.51 -11.06 7.81
N LEU A 260 -16.43 -10.26 8.38
CA LEU A 260 -17.83 -10.23 7.94
C LEU A 260 -17.95 -9.65 6.53
N GLY A 261 -17.16 -8.62 6.21
CA GLY A 261 -17.11 -8.01 4.89
C GLY A 261 -16.56 -8.97 3.84
N MET A 262 -15.44 -9.64 4.11
CA MET A 262 -14.84 -10.62 3.20
C MET A 262 -15.79 -11.80 2.93
N ALA A 263 -16.36 -12.39 3.99
CA ALA A 263 -17.35 -13.47 3.83
C ALA A 263 -18.57 -13.03 3.01
N SER A 264 -19.04 -11.79 3.21
CA SER A 264 -20.13 -11.22 2.41
C SER A 264 -19.76 -11.10 0.93
N MET A 265 -18.56 -10.63 0.63
CA MET A 265 -18.05 -10.53 -0.74
C MET A 265 -17.94 -11.90 -1.40
N ASP A 266 -17.42 -12.92 -0.70
CA ASP A 266 -17.26 -14.27 -1.22
C ASP A 266 -18.62 -14.90 -1.56
N ILE A 267 -19.64 -14.72 -0.69
CA ILE A 267 -20.99 -15.25 -0.93
C ILE A 267 -21.67 -14.49 -2.08
N ILE A 268 -21.58 -13.16 -2.11
CA ILE A 268 -22.11 -12.33 -3.21
C ILE A 268 -21.41 -12.69 -4.51
N GLY A 269 -20.08 -12.87 -4.49
CA GLY A 269 -19.24 -13.17 -5.65
C GLY A 269 -19.60 -14.48 -6.38
N GLN A 270 -20.34 -15.39 -5.74
CA GLN A 270 -20.81 -16.63 -6.39
C GLN A 270 -21.86 -16.37 -7.49
N LYS A 271 -22.63 -15.28 -7.43
CA LYS A 271 -23.74 -15.01 -8.35
C LYS A 271 -23.84 -13.57 -8.83
N MET A 272 -23.18 -12.64 -8.16
CA MET A 272 -23.21 -11.18 -8.40
C MET A 272 -21.79 -10.64 -8.28
N LYS A 273 -21.58 -9.33 -8.55
CA LYS A 273 -20.26 -8.70 -8.45
C LYS A 273 -20.22 -7.66 -7.34
N PRO A 274 -19.38 -7.84 -6.31
CA PRO A 274 -19.14 -6.81 -5.30
C PRO A 274 -18.57 -5.53 -5.92
N ALA A 275 -19.15 -4.37 -5.58
CA ALA A 275 -18.72 -3.06 -6.05
C ALA A 275 -17.61 -2.46 -5.20
N ASN A 276 -17.51 -2.89 -3.95
CA ASN A 276 -16.53 -2.44 -3.00
C ASN A 276 -16.38 -3.43 -1.83
N PHE A 277 -15.25 -3.34 -1.14
CA PHE A 277 -15.14 -3.75 0.25
C PHE A 277 -15.29 -2.50 1.13
N LEU A 278 -16.12 -2.54 2.16
CA LEU A 278 -16.18 -1.50 3.19
C LEU A 278 -16.40 -2.13 4.56
N GLU A 279 -15.55 -1.76 5.51
CA GLU A 279 -15.73 -2.13 6.91
C GLU A 279 -15.56 -0.91 7.83
N THR A 280 -16.43 -0.81 8.85
CA THR A 280 -16.49 0.35 9.74
C THR A 280 -15.67 0.18 11.02
N GLY A 281 -15.13 -1.02 11.29
CA GLY A 281 -14.66 -1.35 12.63
C GLY A 281 -15.78 -1.40 13.67
N GLY A 282 -15.43 -1.29 14.95
CA GLY A 282 -16.35 -1.45 16.08
C GLY A 282 -17.21 -0.23 16.45
N GLY A 283 -16.99 0.93 15.85
CA GLY A 283 -17.62 2.19 16.27
C GLY A 283 -18.85 2.58 15.46
N ILE A 284 -19.94 1.81 15.50
CA ILE A 284 -21.16 2.07 14.71
C ILE A 284 -21.95 3.24 15.32
N THR A 285 -21.97 4.39 14.61
CA THR A 285 -22.75 5.56 14.95
C THR A 285 -23.67 5.98 13.79
N ALA A 286 -24.70 6.79 14.06
CA ALA A 286 -25.58 7.32 13.02
C ALA A 286 -24.82 8.12 11.97
N ASP A 287 -23.86 8.97 12.39
CA ASP A 287 -23.07 9.79 11.49
C ASP A 287 -22.12 8.95 10.62
N LEU A 288 -21.49 7.91 11.20
CA LEU A 288 -20.62 7.02 10.46
C LEU A 288 -21.37 6.26 9.37
N LEU A 289 -22.49 5.61 9.71
CA LEU A 289 -23.28 4.84 8.73
C LEU A 289 -23.91 5.75 7.66
N TYR A 290 -24.29 6.98 8.01
CA TYR A 290 -24.71 7.98 7.03
C TYR A 290 -23.57 8.27 6.01
N LYS A 291 -22.35 8.51 6.49
CA LYS A 291 -21.17 8.74 5.63
C LYS A 291 -20.80 7.48 4.81
N CYS A 292 -20.95 6.29 5.38
CA CYS A 292 -20.74 5.04 4.62
C CYS A 292 -21.74 4.91 3.48
N MET A 293 -23.04 5.19 3.72
CA MET A 293 -24.04 5.24 2.66
C MET A 293 -23.68 6.27 1.58
N GLN A 294 -23.26 7.46 1.99
CA GLN A 294 -22.81 8.50 1.06
C GLN A 294 -21.63 8.01 0.20
N LEU A 295 -20.62 7.39 0.82
CA LEU A 295 -19.43 6.89 0.13
C LEU A 295 -19.77 5.80 -0.88
N VAL A 296 -20.55 4.79 -0.48
CA VAL A 296 -20.95 3.70 -1.38
C VAL A 296 -21.79 4.23 -2.54
N MET A 297 -22.69 5.16 -2.29
CA MET A 297 -23.56 5.77 -3.32
C MET A 297 -22.80 6.73 -4.28
N MET A 298 -21.56 7.09 -4.01
CA MET A 298 -20.70 7.80 -4.97
C MET A 298 -20.26 6.90 -6.13
N LYS A 299 -20.30 5.58 -5.97
CA LYS A 299 -19.97 4.64 -7.04
C LYS A 299 -21.11 4.64 -8.08
N PRO A 300 -20.79 4.80 -9.38
CA PRO A 300 -21.79 4.75 -10.42
C PRO A 300 -22.36 3.34 -10.61
N ASP A 301 -23.54 3.25 -11.21
CA ASP A 301 -24.16 2.01 -11.70
C ASP A 301 -24.45 0.93 -10.66
N LEU A 302 -24.56 1.32 -9.38
CA LEU A 302 -24.98 0.39 -8.33
C LEU A 302 -26.41 -0.09 -8.58
N ARG A 303 -26.59 -1.42 -8.50
CA ARG A 303 -27.92 -2.07 -8.59
C ARG A 303 -28.56 -2.28 -7.23
N ALA A 304 -27.77 -2.48 -6.19
CA ALA A 304 -28.24 -2.67 -4.81
C ALA A 304 -27.15 -2.37 -3.79
N ILE A 305 -27.57 -2.25 -2.52
CA ILE A 305 -26.65 -2.18 -1.38
C ILE A 305 -26.94 -3.35 -0.43
N PHE A 306 -25.87 -4.01 0.01
CA PHE A 306 -25.89 -5.04 1.03
C PHE A 306 -25.26 -4.53 2.32
N ILE A 307 -26.03 -4.52 3.41
CA ILE A 307 -25.55 -4.11 4.74
C ILE A 307 -25.47 -5.36 5.61
N ASN A 308 -24.28 -5.71 6.08
CA ASN A 308 -24.06 -6.83 7.00
C ASN A 308 -23.37 -6.34 8.26
N VAL A 309 -24.13 -6.19 9.32
CA VAL A 309 -23.67 -5.60 10.58
C VAL A 309 -23.92 -6.56 11.73
N TYR A 310 -22.91 -6.72 12.57
CA TYR A 310 -23.00 -7.42 13.84
C TYR A 310 -22.43 -6.53 14.95
N GLY A 311 -23.25 -6.23 15.95
CA GLY A 311 -22.85 -5.43 17.10
C GLY A 311 -23.06 -6.18 18.41
N GLY A 312 -22.03 -6.82 18.95
CA GLY A 312 -22.12 -7.51 20.23
C GLY A 312 -22.20 -6.55 21.43
N ILE A 313 -21.43 -5.45 21.37
CA ILE A 313 -21.35 -4.43 22.44
C ILE A 313 -22.02 -3.15 21.99
N ASN A 314 -21.77 -2.72 20.75
CA ASN A 314 -22.29 -1.46 20.22
C ASN A 314 -23.79 -1.54 19.91
N PRO A 315 -24.57 -0.49 20.23
CA PRO A 315 -25.99 -0.43 19.90
C PRO A 315 -26.16 -0.14 18.41
N ILE A 316 -26.45 -1.19 17.60
CA ILE A 316 -26.53 -1.11 16.13
C ILE A 316 -27.69 -0.26 15.62
N HIS A 317 -28.73 -0.03 16.44
CA HIS A 317 -29.85 0.85 16.10
C HIS A 317 -29.41 2.30 15.82
N GLU A 318 -28.34 2.77 16.46
CA GLU A 318 -27.79 4.10 16.16
C GLU A 318 -27.28 4.18 14.71
N GLY A 319 -26.59 3.15 14.23
CA GLY A 319 -26.19 3.06 12.82
C GLY A 319 -27.40 3.03 11.87
N ALA A 320 -28.45 2.29 12.23
CA ALA A 320 -29.67 2.21 11.45
C ALA A 320 -30.35 3.59 11.27
N LYS A 321 -30.31 4.46 12.28
CA LYS A 321 -30.81 5.84 12.18
C LYS A 321 -30.07 6.63 11.09
N GLY A 322 -28.75 6.44 10.99
CA GLY A 322 -27.92 7.05 9.94
C GLY A 322 -28.29 6.59 8.54
N VAL A 323 -28.48 5.28 8.36
CA VAL A 323 -28.94 4.69 7.09
C VAL A 323 -30.30 5.23 6.71
N ALA A 324 -31.26 5.20 7.65
CA ALA A 324 -32.62 5.69 7.42
C ALA A 324 -32.63 7.18 7.05
N ARG A 325 -31.87 8.02 7.74
CA ARG A 325 -31.68 9.43 7.43
C ARG A 325 -31.19 9.64 6.00
N TYR A 326 -30.13 8.91 5.61
CA TYR A 326 -29.58 9.03 4.25
C TYR A 326 -30.62 8.66 3.18
N ILE A 327 -31.34 7.56 3.36
CA ILE A 327 -32.38 7.10 2.44
C ILE A 327 -33.46 8.18 2.27
N ALA A 328 -33.94 8.78 3.36
CA ALA A 328 -34.97 9.80 3.35
C ALA A 328 -34.53 11.09 2.65
N GLU A 329 -33.31 11.58 2.96
CA GLU A 329 -32.78 12.82 2.40
C GLU A 329 -32.46 12.69 0.90
N HIS A 330 -31.90 11.55 0.47
CA HIS A 330 -31.43 11.35 -0.91
C HIS A 330 -32.39 10.54 -1.79
N LYS A 331 -33.55 10.10 -1.24
CA LYS A 331 -34.58 9.35 -1.95
C LYS A 331 -34.01 8.16 -2.73
N VAL A 332 -33.20 7.34 -2.05
CA VAL A 332 -32.52 6.17 -2.64
C VAL A 332 -33.56 5.24 -3.27
N LYS A 333 -33.37 4.87 -4.55
CA LYS A 333 -34.29 4.05 -5.33
C LYS A 333 -33.86 2.61 -5.51
N ILE A 334 -32.57 2.35 -5.36
CA ILE A 334 -32.04 0.98 -5.47
C ILE A 334 -32.37 0.16 -4.23
N PRO A 335 -32.66 -1.14 -4.35
CA PRO A 335 -32.96 -1.98 -3.21
C PRO A 335 -31.77 -2.05 -2.22
N ILE A 336 -32.11 -2.05 -0.95
CA ILE A 336 -31.16 -2.24 0.14
C ILE A 336 -31.57 -3.46 0.93
N VAL A 337 -30.66 -4.42 1.09
CA VAL A 337 -30.86 -5.59 1.96
C VAL A 337 -29.94 -5.47 3.17
N ALA A 338 -30.51 -5.64 4.35
CA ALA A 338 -29.74 -5.57 5.59
C ALA A 338 -29.90 -6.83 6.43
N LYS A 339 -28.78 -7.37 6.86
CA LYS A 339 -28.66 -8.35 7.95
C LYS A 339 -27.96 -7.63 9.11
N ALA A 340 -28.73 -7.33 10.15
CA ALA A 340 -28.24 -6.60 11.32
C ALA A 340 -28.60 -7.37 12.59
N LEU A 341 -27.60 -7.92 13.26
CA LEU A 341 -27.78 -8.78 14.44
C LEU A 341 -26.97 -8.24 15.63
N GLY A 342 -27.45 -8.52 16.81
CA GLY A 342 -26.75 -8.19 18.06
C GLY A 342 -27.54 -7.23 18.95
N ASN A 343 -26.83 -6.33 19.61
CA ASN A 343 -27.41 -5.45 20.63
C ASN A 343 -28.44 -4.48 20.00
N HIS A 344 -29.64 -4.40 20.56
CA HIS A 344 -30.79 -3.63 20.04
C HIS A 344 -31.20 -4.03 18.60
N GLN A 345 -31.10 -5.29 18.23
CA GLN A 345 -31.42 -5.75 16.88
C GLN A 345 -32.89 -5.53 16.49
N GLU A 346 -33.83 -5.70 17.39
CA GLU A 346 -35.26 -5.53 17.10
C GLU A 346 -35.58 -4.08 16.74
N GLU A 347 -35.11 -3.13 17.55
CA GLU A 347 -35.23 -1.70 17.25
C GLU A 347 -34.52 -1.35 15.93
N THR A 348 -33.38 -1.94 15.66
CA THR A 348 -32.64 -1.80 14.38
C THR A 348 -33.53 -2.23 13.19
N TRP A 349 -34.16 -3.40 13.30
CA TRP A 349 -35.02 -3.92 12.25
C TRP A 349 -36.24 -3.05 11.99
N GLU A 350 -36.85 -2.50 13.05
CA GLU A 350 -37.99 -1.57 12.93
C GLU A 350 -37.57 -0.29 12.19
N ILE A 351 -36.43 0.33 12.58
CA ILE A 351 -35.94 1.54 11.93
C ILE A 351 -35.65 1.28 10.44
N LEU A 352 -34.95 0.19 10.12
CA LEU A 352 -34.59 -0.13 8.75
C LEU A 352 -35.80 -0.47 7.87
N ARG A 353 -36.78 -1.25 8.39
CA ARG A 353 -38.04 -1.54 7.68
C ARG A 353 -38.85 -0.28 7.41
N ALA A 354 -38.95 0.62 8.39
CA ALA A 354 -39.62 1.90 8.21
C ALA A 354 -39.00 2.77 7.13
N ALA A 355 -37.67 2.61 6.90
CA ALA A 355 -36.94 3.29 5.83
C ALA A 355 -37.02 2.56 4.48
N GLY A 356 -37.75 1.44 4.35
CA GLY A 356 -37.89 0.69 3.11
C GLY A 356 -36.75 -0.32 2.84
N VAL A 357 -35.97 -0.64 3.84
CA VAL A 357 -34.89 -1.64 3.72
C VAL A 357 -35.43 -3.06 3.89
N HIS A 358 -35.01 -4.00 3.05
CA HIS A 358 -35.34 -5.43 3.17
C HIS A 358 -34.48 -6.05 4.29
N VAL A 359 -35.07 -6.27 5.45
CA VAL A 359 -34.39 -6.79 6.63
C VAL A 359 -34.50 -8.31 6.68
N VAL A 360 -33.36 -8.98 6.74
CA VAL A 360 -33.21 -10.42 6.94
C VAL A 360 -32.73 -10.67 8.37
N THR A 361 -33.49 -11.46 9.12
CA THR A 361 -33.32 -11.68 10.56
C THR A 361 -32.56 -12.97 10.87
N GLU A 362 -32.36 -13.83 9.87
CA GLU A 362 -31.61 -15.07 10.00
C GLU A 362 -30.11 -14.82 10.15
N ALA A 363 -29.45 -15.69 10.92
CA ALA A 363 -28.02 -15.57 11.16
C ALA A 363 -27.15 -15.87 9.91
N ALA A 364 -27.63 -16.75 9.05
CA ALA A 364 -26.90 -17.15 7.83
C ALA A 364 -26.87 -15.99 6.82
N THR A 365 -25.65 -15.57 6.42
CA THR A 365 -25.44 -14.48 5.46
C THR A 365 -25.98 -14.86 4.08
N GLU A 366 -25.94 -16.15 3.73
CA GLU A 366 -26.47 -16.70 2.49
C GLU A 366 -27.94 -16.34 2.29
N LYS A 367 -28.76 -16.36 3.36
CA LYS A 367 -30.19 -15.98 3.29
C LYS A 367 -30.39 -14.53 2.90
N ALA A 368 -29.55 -13.64 3.42
CA ALA A 368 -29.60 -12.24 3.05
C ALA A 368 -29.10 -12.01 1.60
N VAL A 369 -28.10 -12.76 1.16
CA VAL A 369 -27.62 -12.71 -0.23
C VAL A 369 -28.62 -13.35 -1.20
N GLU A 370 -29.31 -14.42 -0.82
CA GLU A 370 -30.43 -14.97 -1.58
C GLU A 370 -31.52 -13.90 -1.79
N LYS A 371 -31.89 -13.18 -0.72
CA LYS A 371 -32.88 -12.07 -0.81
C LYS A 371 -32.40 -10.95 -1.73
N LEU A 372 -31.12 -10.60 -1.65
CA LEU A 372 -30.51 -9.61 -2.54
C LEU A 372 -30.59 -10.07 -4.01
N TYR A 373 -30.26 -11.32 -4.28
CA TYR A 373 -30.31 -11.91 -5.63
C TYR A 373 -31.74 -11.96 -6.19
N GLU A 374 -32.76 -12.25 -5.38
CA GLU A 374 -34.14 -12.19 -5.78
C GLU A 374 -34.57 -10.80 -6.30
N LEU A 375 -33.99 -9.74 -5.71
CA LEU A 375 -34.34 -8.36 -6.04
C LEU A 375 -33.64 -7.84 -7.30
N VAL A 376 -32.41 -8.29 -7.55
CA VAL A 376 -31.58 -7.71 -8.63
C VAL A 376 -31.20 -8.70 -9.74
N GLY A 377 -31.31 -10.00 -9.51
CA GLY A 377 -30.90 -11.02 -10.47
C GLY A 377 -29.37 -11.17 -10.61
N PRO A 378 -28.91 -11.93 -11.63
CA PRO A 378 -27.50 -12.20 -11.87
C PRO A 378 -26.72 -10.92 -12.22
N ALA A 379 -25.39 -11.01 -12.13
CA ALA A 379 -24.49 -9.98 -12.63
C ALA A 379 -24.75 -9.72 -14.12
N LYS A 380 -24.72 -8.45 -14.51
CA LYS A 380 -24.82 -8.04 -15.91
C LYS A 380 -23.49 -8.24 -16.61
#